data_07893eb8484882117e6953f3a9123462
#
_entry.id   07893eb8484882117e6953f3a9123462
#
_cell.length_a   1.000
_cell.length_b   1.000
_cell.length_c   1.000
_cell.angle_alpha   90.00
_cell.angle_beta   90.00
_cell.angle_gamma   90.00
#
_symmetry.space_group_name_H-M   'P 1'
#
loop_
_entity.id
_entity.type
_entity.pdbx_description
1 polymer ?
#
loop_
_entity_poly.entity_id
_entity_poly.type
_entity_poly.pdbx_seq_one_letter_code
_entity_poly.pdbx_strand_id
1 'polypeptide(L)'
;MTRVQASLSWFASLALLAITAGQSWQSYEVSDSAGGGVIQISGFLAFPVIGTLLSLQVVTLLTSLLVKPLVIRVLTGSLLPLLVWNFFDVLLNSHDQIQSTVMRLLADQTGVLEEVSTSEFLVSSSDNVFPGAYLLAVALNGLFLAYFALVGLKSPAIKPTKTKIQLPQDLWSSQN
;
A
#
# COMPACT_ATOMS: atom_id res chain seq x y z
N MET A 1 -21.89 0.46 5.22
CA MET A 1 -20.57 0.55 5.87
C MET A 1 -20.38 1.97 6.40
N THR A 2 -20.04 2.16 7.68
CA THR A 2 -19.77 3.49 8.25
C THR A 2 -18.39 3.99 7.77
N ARG A 3 -18.13 5.32 7.83
CA ARG A 3 -16.82 5.87 7.49
C ARG A 3 -15.68 5.21 8.27
N VAL A 4 -15.91 4.98 9.56
CA VAL A 4 -14.92 4.36 10.45
C VAL A 4 -14.61 2.92 10.02
N GLN A 5 -15.62 2.11 9.73
CA GLN A 5 -15.41 0.73 9.25
C GLN A 5 -14.66 0.69 7.93
N ALA A 6 -14.98 1.62 7.02
CA ALA A 6 -14.30 1.74 5.74
C ALA A 6 -12.82 2.12 5.89
N SER A 7 -12.52 3.10 6.75
CA SER A 7 -11.13 3.51 7.01
C SER A 7 -10.34 2.40 7.71
N LEU A 8 -10.96 1.66 8.63
CA LEU A 8 -10.33 0.50 9.28
C LEU A 8 -10.02 -0.62 8.29
N SER A 9 -10.95 -0.94 7.39
CA SER A 9 -10.72 -1.97 6.35
C SER A 9 -9.59 -1.56 5.40
N TRP A 10 -9.55 -0.28 5.01
CA TRP A 10 -8.46 0.23 4.19
C TRP A 10 -7.13 0.20 4.92
N PHE A 11 -7.08 0.64 6.17
CA PHE A 11 -5.89 0.55 7.01
C PHE A 11 -5.40 -0.89 7.15
N ALA A 12 -6.31 -1.85 7.37
CA ALA A 12 -5.96 -3.27 7.46
C ALA A 12 -5.35 -3.79 6.15
N SER A 13 -5.88 -3.38 4.99
CA SER A 13 -5.31 -3.75 3.68
C SER A 13 -3.93 -3.14 3.45
N LEU A 14 -3.70 -1.90 3.92
CA LEU A 14 -2.37 -1.26 3.88
C LEU A 14 -1.37 -1.98 4.79
N ALA A 15 -1.80 -2.36 6.00
CA ALA A 15 -0.97 -3.13 6.92
C ALA A 15 -0.56 -4.48 6.30
N LEU A 16 -1.51 -5.17 5.64
CA LEU A 16 -1.21 -6.42 4.95
C LEU A 16 -0.19 -6.23 3.82
N LEU A 17 -0.33 -5.17 3.02
CA LEU A 17 0.66 -4.80 2.00
C LEU A 17 2.05 -4.54 2.60
N ALA A 18 2.12 -3.76 3.68
CA ALA A 18 3.37 -3.43 4.34
C ALA A 18 4.05 -4.68 4.92
N ILE A 19 3.28 -5.56 5.56
CA ILE A 19 3.79 -6.81 6.13
C ILE A 19 4.33 -7.72 5.01
N THR A 20 3.58 -7.97 3.95
CA THR A 20 4.00 -8.84 2.85
C THR A 20 5.18 -8.29 2.08
N ALA A 21 5.28 -6.96 1.91
CA ALA A 21 6.42 -6.30 1.29
C ALA A 21 7.67 -6.30 2.19
N GLY A 22 7.51 -6.27 3.51
CA GLY A 22 8.61 -6.29 4.48
C GLY A 22 9.21 -7.66 4.73
N GLN A 23 8.52 -8.74 4.37
CA GLN A 23 9.05 -10.10 4.51
C GLN A 23 10.14 -10.39 3.49
N SER A 24 10.99 -11.38 3.81
CA SER A 24 11.99 -11.88 2.88
C SER A 24 11.31 -12.62 1.71
N TRP A 25 11.43 -12.06 0.50
CA TRP A 25 10.91 -12.66 -0.72
C TRP A 25 11.82 -13.76 -1.26
N GLN A 26 13.14 -13.54 -1.11
CA GLN A 26 14.14 -14.50 -1.48
C GLN A 26 15.35 -14.40 -0.55
N SER A 27 16.02 -15.53 -0.30
CA SER A 27 17.21 -15.61 0.51
C SER A 27 18.32 -16.28 -0.29
N TYR A 28 19.53 -15.76 -0.19
CA TYR A 28 20.71 -16.25 -0.90
C TYR A 28 21.81 -16.56 0.10
N GLU A 29 22.39 -17.74 -0.01
CA GLU A 29 23.59 -18.10 0.73
C GLU A 29 24.84 -17.63 -0.05
N VAL A 30 25.70 -16.91 0.64
CA VAL A 30 26.92 -16.36 0.10
C VAL A 30 28.09 -17.24 0.52
N SER A 31 29.00 -17.52 -0.41
CA SER A 31 30.20 -18.33 -0.13
C SER A 31 31.13 -17.65 0.87
N ASP A 32 31.91 -18.44 1.61
CA ASP A 32 32.90 -17.95 2.58
C ASP A 32 33.95 -17.04 1.94
N SER A 33 34.25 -17.24 0.66
CA SER A 33 35.19 -16.40 -0.10
C SER A 33 34.69 -14.96 -0.29
N ALA A 34 33.38 -14.75 -0.22
CA ALA A 34 32.74 -13.42 -0.32
C ALA A 34 32.29 -12.86 1.03
N GLY A 35 32.79 -13.45 2.14
CA GLY A 35 32.48 -13.04 3.51
C GLY A 35 31.43 -13.91 4.21
N GLY A 36 30.85 -14.87 3.52
CA GLY A 36 29.84 -15.80 4.06
C GLY A 36 28.54 -15.14 4.48
N GLY A 37 27.55 -15.96 4.84
CA GLY A 37 26.28 -15.47 5.40
C GLY A 37 25.09 -15.61 4.47
N VAL A 38 23.96 -15.00 4.88
CA VAL A 38 22.71 -15.04 4.15
C VAL A 38 22.25 -13.64 3.82
N ILE A 39 22.04 -13.35 2.53
CA ILE A 39 21.44 -12.11 2.05
C ILE A 39 19.95 -12.34 1.89
N GLN A 40 19.14 -11.54 2.58
CA GLN A 40 17.68 -11.58 2.48
C GLN A 40 17.17 -10.36 1.72
N ILE A 41 16.42 -10.62 0.67
CA ILE A 41 15.82 -9.57 -0.17
C ILE A 41 14.33 -9.46 0.16
N SER A 42 13.94 -8.31 0.71
CA SER A 42 12.53 -7.98 0.92
C SER A 42 11.94 -7.28 -0.29
N GLY A 43 10.60 -7.24 -0.36
CA GLY A 43 9.90 -6.50 -1.41
C GLY A 43 10.25 -5.01 -1.43
N PHE A 44 10.47 -4.38 -0.28
CA PHE A 44 10.91 -2.97 -0.21
C PHE A 44 12.30 -2.76 -0.79
N LEU A 45 13.18 -3.74 -0.64
CA LEU A 45 14.53 -3.64 -1.14
C LEU A 45 14.60 -3.85 -2.65
N ALA A 46 13.83 -4.83 -3.17
CA ALA A 46 13.73 -5.11 -4.60
C ALA A 46 12.95 -4.02 -5.35
N PHE A 47 11.88 -3.50 -4.73
CA PHE A 47 10.98 -2.51 -5.33
C PHE A 47 10.79 -1.30 -4.41
N PRO A 48 11.69 -0.31 -4.40
CA PRO A 48 11.57 0.89 -3.55
C PRO A 48 10.27 1.69 -3.79
N VAL A 49 9.67 1.56 -4.96
CA VAL A 49 8.38 2.16 -5.33
C VAL A 49 7.24 1.70 -4.41
N ILE A 50 7.32 0.49 -3.84
CA ILE A 50 6.32 -0.01 -2.88
C ILE A 50 6.22 0.91 -1.66
N GLY A 51 7.36 1.36 -1.12
CA GLY A 51 7.38 2.30 0.00
C GLY A 51 6.72 3.63 -0.32
N THR A 52 6.97 4.16 -1.51
CA THR A 52 6.33 5.40 -1.99
C THR A 52 4.82 5.23 -2.15
N LEU A 53 4.37 4.12 -2.75
CA LEU A 53 2.96 3.80 -2.90
C LEU A 53 2.23 3.68 -1.56
N LEU A 54 2.83 2.99 -0.59
CA LEU A 54 2.27 2.86 0.75
C LEU A 54 2.18 4.22 1.45
N SER A 55 3.23 5.03 1.38
CA SER A 55 3.24 6.37 1.96
C SER A 55 2.14 7.26 1.36
N LEU A 56 1.97 7.22 0.04
CA LEU A 56 0.94 7.97 -0.67
C LEU A 56 -0.47 7.52 -0.26
N GLN A 57 -0.68 6.21 -0.10
CA GLN A 57 -1.96 5.67 0.37
C GLN A 57 -2.25 6.05 1.82
N VAL A 58 -1.25 6.04 2.71
CA VAL A 58 -1.40 6.48 4.12
C VAL A 58 -1.80 7.95 4.16
N VAL A 59 -1.13 8.82 3.40
CA VAL A 59 -1.49 10.25 3.30
C VAL A 59 -2.92 10.41 2.78
N THR A 60 -3.31 9.65 1.75
CA THR A 60 -4.66 9.67 1.21
C THR A 60 -5.69 9.21 2.23
N LEU A 61 -5.40 8.16 2.99
CA LEU A 61 -6.25 7.66 4.07
C LEU A 61 -6.45 8.73 5.16
N LEU A 62 -5.38 9.35 5.64
CA LEU A 62 -5.46 10.42 6.63
C LEU A 62 -6.25 11.62 6.10
N THR A 63 -5.98 12.03 4.87
CA THR A 63 -6.71 13.11 4.20
C THR A 63 -8.19 12.78 4.06
N SER A 64 -8.55 11.51 3.85
CA SER A 64 -9.94 11.06 3.72
C SER A 64 -10.80 11.33 4.95
N LEU A 65 -10.19 11.47 6.12
CA LEU A 65 -10.90 11.79 7.37
C LEU A 65 -11.35 13.26 7.41
N LEU A 66 -10.65 14.14 6.69
CA LEU A 66 -10.82 15.60 6.76
C LEU A 66 -11.59 16.18 5.56
N VAL A 67 -11.57 15.51 4.40
CA VAL A 67 -12.09 16.06 3.15
C VAL A 67 -13.50 15.57 2.79
N LYS A 68 -14.11 16.23 1.80
CA LYS A 68 -15.43 15.88 1.27
C LYS A 68 -15.38 14.55 0.49
N PRO A 69 -16.48 13.79 0.42
CA PRO A 69 -16.53 12.49 -0.26
C PRO A 69 -16.09 12.52 -1.73
N LEU A 70 -16.33 13.60 -2.43
CA LEU A 70 -15.92 13.76 -3.84
C LEU A 70 -14.39 13.78 -3.99
N VAL A 71 -13.69 14.46 -3.09
CA VAL A 71 -12.22 14.54 -3.10
C VAL A 71 -11.62 13.16 -2.84
N ILE A 72 -12.22 12.37 -1.94
CA ILE A 72 -11.80 11.01 -1.65
C ILE A 72 -11.91 10.14 -2.91
N ARG A 73 -13.02 10.26 -3.67
CA ARG A 73 -13.20 9.51 -4.92
C ARG A 73 -12.10 9.82 -5.94
N VAL A 74 -11.76 11.09 -6.09
CA VAL A 74 -10.69 11.51 -7.02
C VAL A 74 -9.34 10.98 -6.55
N LEU A 75 -9.02 11.14 -5.27
CA LEU A 75 -7.74 10.66 -4.72
C LEU A 75 -7.60 9.13 -4.80
N THR A 76 -8.63 8.37 -4.40
CA THR A 76 -8.59 6.91 -4.51
C THR A 76 -8.58 6.44 -5.96
N GLY A 77 -9.30 7.13 -6.85
CA GLY A 77 -9.28 6.85 -8.28
C GLY A 77 -7.91 7.09 -8.93
N SER A 78 -7.18 8.13 -8.50
CA SER A 78 -5.84 8.42 -9.02
C SER A 78 -4.77 7.43 -8.54
N LEU A 79 -4.99 6.74 -7.41
CA LEU A 79 -4.08 5.71 -6.91
C LEU A 79 -4.20 4.37 -7.66
N LEU A 80 -5.37 4.09 -8.27
CA LEU A 80 -5.61 2.83 -8.97
C LEU A 80 -4.62 2.55 -10.10
N PRO A 81 -4.33 3.49 -11.03
CA PRO A 81 -3.35 3.24 -12.09
C PRO A 81 -1.96 2.91 -11.56
N LEU A 82 -1.53 3.58 -10.49
CA LEU A 82 -0.24 3.34 -9.85
C LEU A 82 -0.18 1.95 -9.21
N LEU A 83 -1.28 1.53 -8.58
CA LEU A 83 -1.38 0.20 -7.97
C LEU A 83 -1.39 -0.91 -9.04
N VAL A 84 -2.12 -0.71 -10.12
CA VAL A 84 -2.15 -1.63 -11.27
C VAL A 84 -0.77 -1.73 -11.91
N TRP A 85 -0.10 -0.60 -12.12
CA TRP A 85 1.27 -0.60 -12.63
C TRP A 85 2.23 -1.37 -11.71
N ASN A 86 2.20 -1.11 -10.40
CA ASN A 86 3.01 -1.84 -9.44
C ASN A 86 2.70 -3.34 -9.42
N PHE A 87 1.42 -3.73 -9.55
CA PHE A 87 1.03 -5.13 -9.63
C PHE A 87 1.71 -5.83 -10.82
N PHE A 88 1.65 -5.23 -12.00
CA PHE A 88 2.27 -5.80 -13.20
C PHE A 88 3.79 -5.73 -13.16
N ASP A 89 4.37 -4.69 -12.59
CA ASP A 89 5.81 -4.57 -12.42
C ASP A 89 6.36 -5.69 -11.53
N VAL A 90 5.74 -5.94 -10.38
CA VAL A 90 6.13 -7.06 -9.52
C VAL A 90 5.85 -8.41 -10.19
N LEU A 91 4.71 -8.57 -10.87
CA LEU A 91 4.36 -9.84 -11.53
C LEU A 91 5.35 -10.22 -12.63
N LEU A 92 5.80 -9.26 -13.43
CA LEU A 92 6.62 -9.52 -14.61
C LEU A 92 8.12 -9.42 -14.34
N ASN A 93 8.54 -8.52 -13.43
CA ASN A 93 9.93 -8.15 -13.25
C ASN A 93 10.51 -8.60 -11.90
N SER A 94 9.76 -9.36 -11.05
CA SER A 94 10.24 -9.71 -9.69
C SER A 94 11.55 -10.47 -9.71
N HIS A 95 11.73 -11.42 -10.61
CA HIS A 95 12.94 -12.23 -10.69
C HIS A 95 14.16 -11.36 -11.04
N ASP A 96 14.06 -10.55 -12.08
CA ASP A 96 15.15 -9.70 -12.56
C ASP A 96 15.53 -8.61 -11.55
N GLN A 97 14.53 -8.01 -10.91
CA GLN A 97 14.75 -6.97 -9.88
C GLN A 97 15.40 -7.53 -8.62
N ILE A 98 14.98 -8.72 -8.19
CA ILE A 98 15.60 -9.39 -7.04
C ILE A 98 17.05 -9.74 -7.38
N GLN A 99 17.30 -10.34 -8.55
CA GLN A 99 18.63 -10.71 -8.97
C GLN A 99 19.56 -9.49 -9.07
N SER A 100 19.13 -8.42 -9.71
CA SER A 100 19.91 -7.18 -9.82
C SER A 100 20.20 -6.55 -8.46
N THR A 101 19.25 -6.64 -7.52
CA THR A 101 19.43 -6.14 -6.16
C THR A 101 20.49 -6.95 -5.38
N VAL A 102 20.44 -8.28 -5.51
CA VAL A 102 21.46 -9.18 -4.90
C VAL A 102 22.84 -8.86 -5.46
N MET A 103 22.97 -8.76 -6.79
CA MET A 103 24.26 -8.46 -7.43
C MET A 103 24.83 -7.13 -6.96
N ARG A 104 23.98 -6.10 -6.83
CA ARG A 104 24.41 -4.81 -6.29
C ARG A 104 24.90 -4.91 -4.85
N LEU A 105 24.17 -5.65 -3.98
CA LEU A 105 24.60 -5.83 -2.59
C LEU A 105 25.90 -6.61 -2.47
N LEU A 106 26.10 -7.64 -3.30
CA LEU A 106 27.35 -8.39 -3.36
C LEU A 106 28.51 -7.51 -3.86
N ALA A 107 28.28 -6.71 -4.89
CA ALA A 107 29.28 -5.76 -5.39
C ALA A 107 29.69 -4.75 -4.30
N ASP A 108 28.73 -4.24 -3.54
CA ASP A 108 29.00 -3.32 -2.42
C ASP A 108 29.80 -4.00 -1.29
N GLN A 109 29.57 -5.30 -1.03
CA GLN A 109 30.29 -6.06 0.01
C GLN A 109 31.68 -6.50 -0.42
N THR A 110 31.83 -6.96 -1.66
CA THR A 110 33.08 -7.56 -2.16
C THR A 110 33.99 -6.57 -2.88
N GLY A 111 33.44 -5.42 -3.31
CA GLY A 111 34.15 -4.46 -4.16
C GLY A 111 34.33 -4.94 -5.61
N VAL A 112 33.76 -6.08 -5.99
CA VAL A 112 33.81 -6.64 -7.34
C VAL A 112 32.65 -6.11 -8.15
N LEU A 113 32.96 -5.39 -9.25
CA LEU A 113 31.94 -4.73 -10.08
C LEU A 113 31.48 -5.56 -11.29
N GLU A 114 32.10 -6.71 -11.55
CA GLU A 114 31.75 -7.57 -12.68
C GLU A 114 30.59 -8.52 -12.30
N GLU A 115 29.51 -8.45 -13.05
CA GLU A 115 28.28 -9.22 -12.84
C GLU A 115 28.52 -10.74 -12.92
N VAL A 116 29.41 -11.17 -13.80
CA VAL A 116 29.76 -12.60 -13.97
C VAL A 116 30.49 -13.15 -12.74
N SER A 117 31.37 -12.36 -12.14
CA SER A 117 32.14 -12.77 -10.96
C SER A 117 31.29 -12.81 -9.69
N THR A 118 30.26 -11.95 -9.59
CA THR A 118 29.38 -11.92 -8.41
C THR A 118 28.43 -13.12 -8.34
N SER A 119 28.02 -13.70 -9.47
CA SER A 119 27.16 -14.89 -9.50
C SER A 119 27.87 -16.16 -8.96
N GLU A 120 29.21 -16.22 -9.06
CA GLU A 120 29.99 -17.35 -8.53
C GLU A 120 30.02 -17.38 -7.01
N PHE A 121 29.72 -16.28 -6.34
CA PHE A 121 29.67 -16.20 -4.88
C PHE A 121 28.34 -16.69 -4.28
N LEU A 122 27.33 -16.95 -5.11
CA LEU A 122 26.04 -17.45 -4.66
C LEU A 122 26.06 -18.98 -4.63
N VAL A 123 25.91 -19.55 -3.44
CA VAL A 123 25.92 -21.00 -3.22
C VAL A 123 24.53 -21.60 -3.47
N SER A 124 23.50 -20.98 -2.93
CA SER A 124 22.11 -21.44 -3.06
C SER A 124 21.14 -20.26 -3.01
N SER A 125 19.94 -20.49 -3.55
CA SER A 125 18.82 -19.55 -3.42
C SER A 125 17.60 -20.28 -2.91
N SER A 126 16.83 -19.63 -2.06
CA SER A 126 15.57 -20.13 -1.54
C SER A 126 14.46 -19.13 -1.80
N ASP A 127 13.45 -19.56 -2.56
CA ASP A 127 12.28 -18.76 -2.88
C ASP A 127 11.24 -18.87 -1.78
N ASN A 128 10.66 -17.75 -1.41
CA ASN A 128 9.56 -17.68 -0.44
C ASN A 128 8.22 -17.41 -1.16
N VAL A 129 7.12 -17.71 -0.49
CA VAL A 129 5.76 -17.49 -1.01
C VAL A 129 5.31 -16.02 -0.92
N PHE A 130 6.10 -15.15 -0.32
CA PHE A 130 5.71 -13.76 -0.04
C PHE A 130 5.50 -12.88 -1.27
N PRO A 131 6.20 -13.03 -2.41
CA PRO A 131 5.86 -12.28 -3.63
C PRO A 131 4.42 -12.54 -4.08
N GLY A 132 3.98 -13.80 -4.07
CA GLY A 132 2.60 -14.18 -4.37
C GLY A 132 1.59 -13.63 -3.36
N ALA A 133 1.91 -13.69 -2.06
CA ALA A 133 1.09 -13.08 -1.01
C ALA A 133 0.97 -11.57 -1.16
N TYR A 134 2.05 -10.89 -1.56
CA TYR A 134 2.04 -9.46 -1.85
C TYR A 134 1.12 -9.14 -3.03
N LEU A 135 1.20 -9.88 -4.14
CA LEU A 135 0.32 -9.69 -5.30
C LEU A 135 -1.16 -9.85 -4.93
N LEU A 136 -1.50 -10.83 -4.09
CA LEU A 136 -2.86 -10.98 -3.56
C LEU A 136 -3.27 -9.77 -2.69
N ALA A 137 -2.37 -9.28 -1.85
CA ALA A 137 -2.63 -8.11 -1.03
C ALA A 137 -2.83 -6.84 -1.88
N VAL A 138 -2.04 -6.67 -2.96
CA VAL A 138 -2.23 -5.58 -3.94
C VAL A 138 -3.59 -5.67 -4.63
N ALA A 139 -3.99 -6.87 -5.08
CA ALA A 139 -5.30 -7.08 -5.71
C ALA A 139 -6.45 -6.75 -4.76
N LEU A 140 -6.39 -7.22 -3.51
CA LEU A 140 -7.39 -6.91 -2.48
C LEU A 140 -7.44 -5.40 -2.19
N ASN A 141 -6.29 -4.75 -2.03
CA ASN A 141 -6.22 -3.31 -1.82
C ASN A 141 -6.80 -2.54 -3.01
N GLY A 142 -6.51 -2.97 -4.25
CA GLY A 142 -7.08 -2.40 -5.47
C GLY A 142 -8.61 -2.50 -5.52
N LEU A 143 -9.18 -3.62 -5.09
CA LEU A 143 -10.63 -3.77 -4.99
C LEU A 143 -11.23 -2.79 -3.95
N PHE A 144 -10.58 -2.57 -2.82
CA PHE A 144 -11.01 -1.56 -1.85
C PHE A 144 -10.94 -0.16 -2.43
N LEU A 145 -9.83 0.22 -3.08
CA LEU A 145 -9.69 1.53 -3.71
C LEU A 145 -10.73 1.75 -4.81
N ALA A 146 -10.98 0.74 -5.65
CA ALA A 146 -12.01 0.79 -6.69
C ALA A 146 -13.40 0.97 -6.07
N TYR A 147 -13.71 0.24 -5.01
CA TYR A 147 -14.97 0.40 -4.28
C TYR A 147 -15.14 1.83 -3.76
N PHE A 148 -14.10 2.42 -3.14
CA PHE A 148 -14.17 3.79 -2.64
C PHE A 148 -14.22 4.84 -3.76
N ALA A 149 -13.56 4.61 -4.88
CA ALA A 149 -13.64 5.47 -6.04
C ALA A 149 -15.06 5.51 -6.63
N LEU A 150 -15.74 4.36 -6.69
CA LEU A 150 -17.08 4.24 -7.28
C LEU A 150 -18.19 4.66 -6.31
N VAL A 151 -18.19 4.10 -5.12
CA VAL A 151 -19.30 4.28 -4.15
C VAL A 151 -19.10 5.52 -3.29
N GLY A 152 -17.83 5.85 -2.99
CA GLY A 152 -17.46 6.88 -2.03
C GLY A 152 -17.87 6.52 -0.59
N LEU A 153 -17.36 7.31 0.35
CA LEU A 153 -17.81 7.21 1.73
C LEU A 153 -19.16 7.93 1.84
N LYS A 154 -20.26 7.20 2.00
CA LYS A 154 -21.55 7.80 2.31
C LYS A 154 -21.40 8.60 3.60
N SER A 155 -21.50 9.93 3.52
CA SER A 155 -21.72 10.74 4.71
C SER A 155 -23.01 10.22 5.38
N PRO A 156 -23.03 10.01 6.70
CA PRO A 156 -24.29 9.85 7.38
C PRO A 156 -25.14 11.06 6.97
N ALA A 157 -26.28 10.81 6.34
CA ALA A 157 -27.22 11.87 6.03
C ALA A 157 -27.55 12.51 7.39
N ILE A 158 -27.06 13.72 7.62
CA ILE A 158 -27.53 14.57 8.70
C ILE A 158 -28.99 14.78 8.32
N LYS A 159 -29.90 13.99 8.91
CA LYS A 159 -31.33 14.27 8.82
C LYS A 159 -31.45 15.71 9.30
N PRO A 160 -31.92 16.65 8.46
CA PRO A 160 -32.16 17.97 8.96
C PRO A 160 -33.15 17.78 10.11
N THR A 161 -32.70 18.01 11.31
CA THR A 161 -33.58 18.14 12.45
C THR A 161 -34.47 19.33 12.08
N LYS A 162 -35.68 19.02 11.62
CA LYS A 162 -36.73 20.04 11.49
C LYS A 162 -36.98 20.51 12.91
N THR A 163 -36.17 21.40 13.40
CA THR A 163 -36.51 22.23 14.52
C THR A 163 -37.68 23.05 14.02
N LYS A 164 -38.90 22.56 14.27
CA LYS A 164 -40.09 23.39 14.23
C LYS A 164 -39.78 24.48 15.25
N ILE A 165 -39.29 25.63 14.76
CA ILE A 165 -39.37 26.85 15.52
C ILE A 165 -40.91 27.08 15.63
N GLN A 166 -41.48 26.60 16.69
CA GLN A 166 -42.79 27.08 17.13
C GLN A 166 -42.53 28.51 17.54
N LEU A 167 -42.78 29.41 16.63
CA LEU A 167 -42.97 30.81 17.01
C LEU A 167 -44.05 30.84 18.08
N PRO A 168 -43.81 31.42 19.25
CA PRO A 168 -44.83 31.60 20.23
C PRO A 168 -45.96 32.48 19.60
N GLN A 169 -47.08 31.84 19.27
CA GLN A 169 -48.25 32.53 18.71
C GLN A 169 -48.95 33.45 19.70
N ASP A 170 -48.48 33.45 20.97
CA ASP A 170 -49.16 34.12 22.06
C ASP A 170 -48.67 35.52 22.45
N LEU A 171 -47.70 36.07 21.70
CA LEU A 171 -47.18 37.41 22.01
C LEU A 171 -48.08 38.57 21.57
N TRP A 172 -49.09 38.30 20.71
CA TRP A 172 -49.98 39.33 20.20
C TRP A 172 -51.40 39.28 20.74
N SER A 173 -51.78 38.23 21.49
CA SER A 173 -53.10 38.09 22.08
C SER A 173 -53.29 38.77 23.45
N SER A 174 -52.23 39.32 24.04
CA SER A 174 -52.28 39.96 25.37
C SER A 174 -52.33 41.49 25.33
N GLN A 175 -52.58 42.11 24.17
CA GLN A 175 -52.66 43.59 24.03
C GLN A 175 -54.03 44.11 23.62
N ASN A 176 -55.12 43.39 23.99
CA ASN A 176 -56.50 44.00 23.94
C ASN A 176 -57.18 43.81 25.27
#